data_3a6a3f4f4cbe12a18724637928926542
#
_entry.id   3a6a3f4f4cbe12a18724637928926542
#
_cell.length_a   1.000
_cell.length_b   1.000
_cell.length_c   1.000
_cell.angle_alpha   90.00
_cell.angle_beta   90.00
_cell.angle_gamma   90.00
#
_symmetry.space_group_name_H-M   'P 1'
#
loop_
_entity.id
_entity.type
_entity.pdbx_description
1 polymer ?
#
loop_
_entity_poly.entity_id
_entity_poly.type
_entity_poly.pdbx_seq_one_letter_code
_entity_poly.pdbx_strand_id
1 'polypeptide(L)'
;MAQWSEAEQFLLDQIRRGDAEAWEQLVDRYQGRLLAFARSRGIKGADAEDLVQDTFLLFLRALADFRGQASVETYLFVILRRRVIEHYRGKQTSLCRLTESLEGQEQPANIPSASPTASWYARRDEQREAAKSALGAALRQLTDRLHQEPNFQDVQMLELLFYALARNKDIAALLGIEEQAVALQKHRWLKTLRANASQRLPAADDLLGDPASGTFDSLLSEVWREERPSCPKRTTIGGFVLGSLDEPWQKYVDFHLNHLGCAFCRANLEDLQKQSTSEKSVLRQRIMQSTVGFLSRR
;
A
#
# COMPACT_ATOMS: atom_id res chain seq x y z
N MET A 1 -8.69 15.69 2.75
CA MET A 1 -8.06 15.41 4.04
C MET A 1 -8.70 14.14 4.57
N ALA A 2 -7.94 13.09 4.83
CA ALA A 2 -8.48 11.90 5.48
C ALA A 2 -8.95 12.32 6.88
N GLN A 3 -10.25 12.45 7.07
CA GLN A 3 -10.82 12.69 8.39
C GLN A 3 -10.68 11.39 9.19
N TRP A 4 -9.86 11.45 10.21
CA TRP A 4 -9.83 10.40 11.22
C TRP A 4 -11.20 10.33 11.90
N SER A 5 -11.61 9.15 12.28
CA SER A 5 -12.75 9.07 13.18
C SER A 5 -12.34 9.69 14.53
N GLU A 6 -13.28 10.36 15.21
CA GLU A 6 -13.03 10.90 16.54
C GLU A 6 -12.48 9.83 17.50
N ALA A 7 -12.92 8.58 17.34
CA ALA A 7 -12.43 7.44 18.09
C ALA A 7 -10.95 7.12 17.82
N GLU A 8 -10.47 7.27 16.57
CA GLU A 8 -9.05 7.08 16.26
C GLU A 8 -8.19 8.20 16.84
N GLN A 9 -8.66 9.45 16.79
CA GLN A 9 -7.96 10.58 17.40
C GLN A 9 -7.85 10.39 18.90
N PHE A 10 -8.95 10.05 19.56
CA PHE A 10 -8.95 9.80 21.00
C PHE A 10 -7.96 8.68 21.38
N LEU A 11 -7.98 7.55 20.65
CA LEU A 11 -7.09 6.43 20.91
C LEU A 11 -5.60 6.85 20.77
N LEU A 12 -5.26 7.60 19.72
CA LEU A 12 -3.89 8.08 19.52
C LEU A 12 -3.44 9.07 20.60
N ASP A 13 -4.33 9.92 21.07
CA ASP A 13 -4.02 10.88 22.14
C ASP A 13 -3.80 10.17 23.47
N GLN A 14 -4.53 9.10 23.78
CA GLN A 14 -4.26 8.27 24.95
C GLN A 14 -2.90 7.56 24.84
N ILE A 15 -2.58 7.00 23.66
CA ILE A 15 -1.27 6.37 23.43
C ILE A 15 -0.12 7.40 23.57
N ARG A 16 -0.31 8.63 23.09
CA ARG A 16 0.66 9.72 23.27
C ARG A 16 0.89 10.08 24.75
N ARG A 17 -0.10 9.88 25.58
CA ARG A 17 -0.01 10.08 27.05
C ARG A 17 0.57 8.87 27.78
N GLY A 18 0.93 7.81 27.06
CA GLY A 18 1.52 6.61 27.63
C GLY A 18 0.51 5.57 28.12
N ASP A 19 -0.76 5.67 27.70
CA ASP A 19 -1.79 4.73 28.08
C ASP A 19 -1.54 3.36 27.42
N ALA A 20 -1.24 2.37 28.27
CA ALA A 20 -0.93 1.01 27.82
C ALA A 20 -2.17 0.26 27.29
N GLU A 21 -3.35 0.53 27.85
CA GLU A 21 -4.59 -0.10 27.43
C GLU A 21 -5.00 0.39 26.03
N ALA A 22 -4.86 1.69 25.76
CA ALA A 22 -5.08 2.27 24.45
C ALA A 22 -4.10 1.69 23.39
N TRP A 23 -2.83 1.47 23.81
CA TRP A 23 -1.86 0.81 22.95
C TRP A 23 -2.24 -0.65 22.64
N GLU A 24 -2.67 -1.39 23.66
CA GLU A 24 -3.13 -2.76 23.52
C GLU A 24 -4.31 -2.86 22.55
N GLN A 25 -5.30 -1.98 22.65
CA GLN A 25 -6.44 -1.91 21.73
C GLN A 25 -5.98 -1.66 20.28
N LEU A 26 -4.99 -0.79 20.06
CA LEU A 26 -4.44 -0.54 18.73
C LEU A 26 -3.74 -1.78 18.19
N VAL A 27 -2.90 -2.43 18.99
CA VAL A 27 -2.20 -3.67 18.59
C VAL A 27 -3.21 -4.77 18.24
N ASP A 28 -4.22 -4.99 19.09
CA ASP A 28 -5.26 -5.99 18.85
C ASP A 28 -6.02 -5.75 17.54
N ARG A 29 -6.26 -4.48 17.24
CA ARG A 29 -6.99 -4.08 16.03
C ARG A 29 -6.21 -4.37 14.74
N TYR A 30 -4.88 -4.26 14.75
CA TYR A 30 -4.09 -4.26 13.52
C TYR A 30 -3.13 -5.45 13.38
N GLN A 31 -2.68 -6.11 14.45
CA GLN A 31 -1.65 -7.16 14.37
C GLN A 31 -2.00 -8.31 13.43
N GLY A 32 -3.22 -8.84 13.49
CA GLY A 32 -3.66 -9.96 12.65
C GLY A 32 -3.63 -9.62 11.17
N ARG A 33 -4.05 -8.41 10.83
CA ARG A 33 -4.11 -7.89 9.45
C ARG A 33 -2.72 -7.66 8.87
N LEU A 34 -1.81 -7.10 9.67
CA LEU A 34 -0.42 -6.89 9.28
C LEU A 34 0.29 -8.23 9.07
N LEU A 35 0.05 -9.21 9.98
CA LEU A 35 0.62 -10.54 9.87
C LEU A 35 0.11 -11.29 8.63
N ALA A 36 -1.20 -11.24 8.36
CA ALA A 36 -1.79 -11.83 7.17
C ALA A 36 -1.22 -11.19 5.89
N PHE A 37 -1.00 -9.87 5.88
CA PHE A 37 -0.38 -9.19 4.76
C PHE A 37 1.09 -9.63 4.55
N ALA A 38 1.91 -9.71 5.61
CA ALA A 38 3.30 -10.18 5.49
C ALA A 38 3.36 -11.61 4.93
N ARG A 39 2.49 -12.50 5.43
CA ARG A 39 2.36 -13.89 4.96
C ARG A 39 1.92 -13.96 3.49
N SER A 40 1.00 -13.09 3.04
CA SER A 40 0.56 -13.02 1.64
C SER A 40 1.67 -12.58 0.68
N ARG A 41 2.74 -11.97 1.20
CA ARG A 41 3.96 -11.62 0.45
C ARG A 41 5.03 -12.70 0.48
N GLY A 42 4.69 -13.92 0.92
CA GLY A 42 5.61 -15.06 0.95
C GLY A 42 6.56 -15.07 2.15
N ILE A 43 6.43 -14.15 3.10
CA ILE A 43 7.21 -14.13 4.34
C ILE A 43 6.50 -15.02 5.35
N LYS A 44 7.21 -16.00 5.93
CA LYS A 44 6.61 -17.04 6.77
C LYS A 44 7.25 -17.07 8.16
N GLY A 45 6.50 -17.66 9.11
CA GLY A 45 7.00 -17.93 10.46
C GLY A 45 7.47 -16.69 11.20
N ALA A 46 8.60 -16.82 11.88
CA ALA A 46 9.18 -15.79 12.73
C ALA A 46 9.52 -14.50 11.96
N ASP A 47 10.00 -14.60 10.71
CA ASP A 47 10.30 -13.42 9.89
C ASP A 47 9.08 -12.50 9.71
N ALA A 48 7.88 -13.09 9.50
CA ALA A 48 6.66 -12.29 9.36
C ALA A 48 6.26 -11.63 10.68
N GLU A 49 6.42 -12.33 11.79
CA GLU A 49 6.15 -11.82 13.12
C GLU A 49 7.11 -10.69 13.51
N ASP A 50 8.40 -10.85 13.21
CA ASP A 50 9.42 -9.84 13.47
C ASP A 50 9.18 -8.56 12.66
N LEU A 51 8.78 -8.68 11.38
CA LEU A 51 8.42 -7.51 10.55
C LEU A 51 7.19 -6.77 11.11
N VAL A 52 6.20 -7.49 11.62
CA VAL A 52 5.03 -6.89 12.25
C VAL A 52 5.41 -6.22 13.57
N GLN A 53 6.23 -6.83 14.38
CA GLN A 53 6.75 -6.26 15.62
C GLN A 53 7.55 -4.98 15.35
N ASP A 54 8.47 -5.01 14.39
CA ASP A 54 9.22 -3.84 13.94
C ASP A 54 8.31 -2.71 13.45
N THR A 55 7.22 -3.06 12.75
CA THR A 55 6.23 -2.08 12.27
C THR A 55 5.60 -1.31 13.42
N PHE A 56 5.18 -1.99 14.48
CA PHE A 56 4.61 -1.35 15.67
C PHE A 56 5.64 -0.52 16.43
N LEU A 57 6.88 -0.98 16.54
CA LEU A 57 7.97 -0.21 17.17
C LEU A 57 8.25 1.09 16.41
N LEU A 58 8.33 1.03 15.07
CA LEU A 58 8.54 2.20 14.21
C LEU A 58 7.36 3.16 14.28
N PHE A 59 6.13 2.65 14.27
CA PHE A 59 4.94 3.45 14.42
C PHE A 59 4.95 4.22 15.76
N LEU A 60 5.26 3.53 16.86
CA LEU A 60 5.29 4.16 18.18
C LEU A 60 6.35 5.25 18.29
N ARG A 61 7.53 5.04 17.66
CA ARG A 61 8.59 6.06 17.59
C ARG A 61 8.17 7.29 16.78
N ALA A 62 7.48 7.07 15.67
CA ALA A 62 7.02 8.14 14.78
C ALA A 62 5.72 8.83 15.26
N LEU A 63 5.07 8.30 16.30
CA LEU A 63 3.76 8.78 16.76
C LEU A 63 3.78 10.23 17.25
N ALA A 64 4.93 10.72 17.77
CA ALA A 64 5.09 12.11 18.22
C ALA A 64 4.96 13.09 17.06
N ASP A 65 5.50 12.74 15.89
CA ASP A 65 5.53 13.58 14.69
C ASP A 65 4.37 13.31 13.73
N PHE A 66 3.55 12.30 14.05
CA PHE A 66 2.44 11.87 13.21
C PHE A 66 1.31 12.90 13.23
N ARG A 67 1.19 13.69 12.15
CA ARG A 67 0.24 14.81 12.01
C ARG A 67 -1.10 14.46 11.36
N GLY A 68 -1.40 13.17 11.15
CA GLY A 68 -2.70 12.77 10.63
C GLY A 68 -2.95 12.99 9.15
N GLN A 69 -1.92 13.01 8.36
CA GLN A 69 -2.04 13.12 6.90
C GLN A 69 -2.64 11.85 6.25
N ALA A 70 -2.57 10.71 6.97
CA ALA A 70 -3.12 9.44 6.54
C ALA A 70 -3.80 8.73 7.73
N SER A 71 -4.68 7.75 7.48
CA SER A 71 -5.23 6.91 8.55
C SER A 71 -4.12 6.09 9.24
N VAL A 72 -4.34 5.73 10.51
CA VAL A 72 -3.45 4.82 11.26
C VAL A 72 -3.17 3.54 10.47
N GLU A 73 -4.22 2.99 9.88
CA GLU A 73 -4.12 1.80 9.05
C GLU A 73 -3.17 2.00 7.87
N THR A 74 -3.39 3.06 7.09
CA THR A 74 -2.54 3.38 5.93
C THR A 74 -1.09 3.53 6.36
N TYR A 75 -0.84 4.22 7.46
CA TYR A 75 0.51 4.46 7.95
C TYR A 75 1.21 3.18 8.41
N LEU A 76 0.53 2.31 9.17
CA LEU A 76 1.06 1.01 9.56
C LEU A 76 1.41 0.14 8.35
N PHE A 77 0.53 0.09 7.34
CA PHE A 77 0.79 -0.68 6.13
C PHE A 77 1.92 -0.10 5.27
N VAL A 78 2.12 1.22 5.25
CA VAL A 78 3.28 1.86 4.60
C VAL A 78 4.58 1.45 5.28
N ILE A 79 4.63 1.47 6.62
CA ILE A 79 5.81 1.00 7.38
C ILE A 79 6.08 -0.47 7.08
N LEU A 80 5.08 -1.35 7.23
CA LEU A 80 5.24 -2.78 6.98
C LEU A 80 5.74 -3.06 5.57
N ARG A 81 5.19 -2.38 4.58
CA ARG A 81 5.61 -2.55 3.19
C ARG A 81 7.08 -2.18 2.97
N ARG A 82 7.55 -1.07 3.55
CA ARG A 82 8.98 -0.69 3.49
C ARG A 82 9.85 -1.78 4.10
N ARG A 83 9.46 -2.31 5.27
CA ARG A 83 10.19 -3.41 5.93
C ARG A 83 10.19 -4.70 5.10
N VAL A 84 9.09 -5.04 4.42
CA VAL A 84 9.02 -6.16 3.47
C VAL A 84 10.02 -5.98 2.32
N ILE A 85 10.07 -4.79 1.73
CA ILE A 85 11.03 -4.49 0.65
C ILE A 85 12.48 -4.59 1.15
N GLU A 86 12.78 -4.05 2.32
CA GLU A 86 14.11 -4.12 2.94
C GLU A 86 14.52 -5.57 3.25
N HIS A 87 13.60 -6.39 3.74
CA HIS A 87 13.81 -7.81 3.99
C HIS A 87 14.26 -8.56 2.72
N TYR A 88 13.61 -8.30 1.59
CA TYR A 88 13.99 -8.90 0.31
C TYR A 88 15.30 -8.33 -0.24
N ARG A 89 15.54 -7.03 -0.11
CA ARG A 89 16.82 -6.40 -0.52
C ARG A 89 17.99 -6.94 0.30
N GLY A 90 17.82 -7.10 1.60
CA GLY A 90 18.84 -7.69 2.47
C GLY A 90 19.21 -9.12 2.08
N LYS A 91 18.23 -9.96 1.71
CA LYS A 91 18.47 -11.31 1.18
C LYS A 91 19.20 -11.30 -0.17
N GLN A 92 18.87 -10.38 -1.06
CA GLN A 92 19.50 -10.25 -2.38
C GLN A 92 20.96 -9.76 -2.26
N THR A 93 21.24 -8.81 -1.39
CA THR A 93 22.61 -8.31 -1.13
C THR A 93 23.47 -9.39 -0.47
N SER A 94 22.90 -10.25 0.38
CA SER A 94 23.60 -11.38 0.97
C SER A 94 23.97 -12.45 -0.08
N LEU A 95 23.09 -12.70 -1.04
CA LEU A 95 23.36 -13.59 -2.18
C LEU A 95 24.43 -13.02 -3.13
N CYS A 96 24.39 -11.72 -3.44
CA CYS A 96 25.42 -11.07 -4.24
C CYS A 96 26.80 -11.11 -3.57
N ARG A 97 26.90 -10.88 -2.25
CA ARG A 97 28.17 -11.00 -1.52
C ARG A 97 28.73 -12.41 -1.51
N LEU A 98 27.88 -13.42 -1.51
CA LEU A 98 28.32 -14.83 -1.62
C LEU A 98 28.84 -15.18 -3.01
N THR A 99 28.28 -14.58 -4.08
CA THR A 99 28.77 -14.76 -5.46
C THR A 99 30.04 -13.95 -5.73
N GLU A 100 30.17 -12.73 -5.20
CA GLU A 100 31.39 -11.91 -5.31
C GLU A 100 32.59 -12.50 -4.58
N SER A 101 32.38 -13.34 -3.57
CA SER A 101 33.48 -14.05 -2.86
C SER A 101 34.04 -15.25 -3.63
N LEU A 102 33.44 -15.62 -4.75
CA LEU A 102 33.87 -16.77 -5.57
C LEU A 102 34.57 -16.38 -6.88
N GLU A 103 34.57 -15.09 -7.26
CA GLU A 103 35.24 -14.60 -8.46
C GLU A 103 36.35 -13.61 -8.07
N GLY A 104 37.61 -14.08 -8.21
CA GLY A 104 38.81 -13.31 -7.89
C GLY A 104 39.05 -12.19 -8.88
N GLN A 105 39.50 -11.09 -8.33
CA GLN A 105 40.38 -10.05 -8.87
C GLN A 105 40.40 -9.83 -10.36
N GLU A 106 39.67 -8.78 -10.82
CA GLU A 106 40.16 -7.88 -11.85
C GLU A 106 39.73 -6.45 -11.52
N GLN A 107 40.73 -5.56 -11.41
CA GLN A 107 40.52 -4.12 -11.19
C GLN A 107 39.89 -3.51 -12.46
N PRO A 108 38.74 -2.85 -12.40
CA PRO A 108 38.27 -2.10 -13.56
C PRO A 108 39.02 -0.77 -13.67
N ALA A 109 39.46 -0.53 -14.90
CA ALA A 109 40.12 0.69 -15.33
C ALA A 109 39.34 1.95 -14.97
N ASN A 110 40.04 2.98 -14.62
CA ASN A 110 39.63 4.34 -14.32
C ASN A 110 38.82 4.94 -15.48
N ILE A 111 37.48 4.86 -15.43
CA ILE A 111 36.58 5.62 -16.30
C ILE A 111 36.16 6.86 -15.48
N PRO A 112 36.44 8.08 -15.95
CA PRO A 112 35.94 9.29 -15.32
C PRO A 112 34.41 9.34 -15.54
N SER A 113 33.65 8.74 -14.67
CA SER A 113 32.22 8.90 -14.65
C SER A 113 31.87 10.21 -13.97
N ALA A 114 31.24 11.11 -14.70
CA ALA A 114 30.46 12.18 -14.09
C ALA A 114 29.27 11.57 -13.34
N SER A 115 29.57 10.86 -12.26
CA SER A 115 28.53 10.28 -11.39
C SER A 115 27.79 11.43 -10.73
N PRO A 116 26.46 11.46 -10.82
CA PRO A 116 25.65 12.48 -10.16
C PRO A 116 25.96 12.49 -8.66
N THR A 117 26.03 13.68 -8.06
CA THR A 117 26.31 13.84 -6.63
C THR A 117 25.19 13.26 -5.77
N ALA A 118 25.48 12.88 -4.52
CA ALA A 118 24.46 12.39 -3.56
C ALA A 118 23.27 13.38 -3.42
N SER A 119 23.54 14.67 -3.51
CA SER A 119 22.49 15.73 -3.50
C SER A 119 21.59 15.71 -4.75
N TRP A 120 22.11 15.28 -5.90
CA TRP A 120 21.32 15.12 -7.12
C TRP A 120 20.36 13.93 -7.00
N TYR A 121 20.82 12.80 -6.47
CA TYR A 121 19.96 11.64 -6.20
C TYR A 121 18.88 11.98 -5.17
N ALA A 122 19.22 12.67 -4.08
CA ALA A 122 18.25 13.08 -3.06
C ALA A 122 17.15 13.99 -3.64
N ARG A 123 17.52 15.00 -4.46
CA ARG A 123 16.53 15.87 -5.13
C ARG A 123 15.62 15.10 -6.10
N ARG A 124 16.18 14.14 -6.84
CA ARG A 124 15.43 13.33 -7.79
C ARG A 124 14.43 12.41 -7.06
N ASP A 125 14.83 11.85 -5.93
CA ASP A 125 13.95 11.01 -5.10
C ASP A 125 12.83 11.85 -4.47
N GLU A 126 13.13 13.05 -3.98
CA GLU A 126 12.15 14.00 -3.45
C GLU A 126 11.13 14.43 -4.50
N GLN A 127 11.57 14.77 -5.70
CA GLN A 127 10.71 15.11 -6.83
C GLN A 127 9.83 13.93 -7.24
N ARG A 128 10.39 12.71 -7.29
CA ARG A 128 9.63 11.49 -7.60
C ARG A 128 8.55 11.21 -6.57
N GLU A 129 8.85 11.34 -5.28
CA GLU A 129 7.87 11.17 -4.21
C GLU A 129 6.76 12.23 -4.26
N ALA A 130 7.10 13.48 -4.57
CA ALA A 130 6.12 14.54 -4.78
C ALA A 130 5.19 14.24 -5.98
N ALA A 131 5.74 13.75 -7.09
CA ALA A 131 4.97 13.34 -8.27
C ALA A 131 4.06 12.14 -7.96
N LYS A 132 4.54 11.15 -7.21
CA LYS A 132 3.72 10.03 -6.73
C LYS A 132 2.56 10.50 -5.85
N SER A 133 2.81 11.41 -4.92
CA SER A 133 1.78 11.98 -4.05
C SER A 133 0.70 12.72 -4.84
N ALA A 134 1.10 13.54 -5.83
CA ALA A 134 0.16 14.24 -6.70
C ALA A 134 -0.69 13.26 -7.53
N LEU A 135 -0.07 12.21 -8.08
CA LEU A 135 -0.74 11.18 -8.84
C LEU A 135 -1.67 10.33 -7.95
N GLY A 136 -1.26 10.00 -6.73
CA GLY A 136 -2.07 9.31 -5.74
C GLY A 136 -3.34 10.09 -5.37
N ALA A 137 -3.21 11.41 -5.19
CA ALA A 137 -4.37 12.26 -4.95
C ALA A 137 -5.31 12.32 -6.16
N ALA A 138 -4.79 12.35 -7.39
CA ALA A 138 -5.59 12.31 -8.61
C ALA A 138 -6.32 10.96 -8.77
N LEU A 139 -5.64 9.84 -8.46
CA LEU A 139 -6.23 8.51 -8.45
C LEU A 139 -7.36 8.37 -7.43
N ARG A 140 -7.15 8.82 -6.20
CA ARG A 140 -8.21 8.81 -5.17
C ARG A 140 -9.42 9.59 -5.62
N GLN A 141 -9.23 10.80 -6.18
CA GLN A 141 -10.33 11.60 -6.70
C GLN A 141 -11.10 10.90 -7.82
N LEU A 142 -10.40 10.18 -8.70
CA LEU A 142 -11.05 9.42 -9.77
C LEU A 142 -11.83 8.23 -9.20
N THR A 143 -11.23 7.43 -8.34
CA THR A 143 -11.88 6.25 -7.75
C THR A 143 -13.05 6.62 -6.85
N ASP A 144 -12.95 7.69 -6.05
CA ASP A 144 -14.06 8.18 -5.22
C ASP A 144 -15.27 8.57 -6.07
N ARG A 145 -15.03 9.22 -7.22
CA ARG A 145 -16.10 9.55 -8.16
C ARG A 145 -16.74 8.29 -8.76
N LEU A 146 -15.93 7.33 -9.20
CA LEU A 146 -16.43 6.09 -9.80
C LEU A 146 -17.19 5.21 -8.79
N HIS A 147 -16.82 5.24 -7.51
CA HIS A 147 -17.54 4.54 -6.44
C HIS A 147 -18.92 5.15 -6.13
N GLN A 148 -19.20 6.37 -6.58
CA GLN A 148 -20.54 6.99 -6.47
C GLN A 148 -21.49 6.54 -7.57
N GLU A 149 -20.97 5.93 -8.63
CA GLU A 149 -21.79 5.40 -9.71
C GLU A 149 -22.41 4.05 -9.28
N PRO A 150 -23.67 3.78 -9.66
CA PRO A 150 -24.36 2.54 -9.26
C PRO A 150 -23.76 1.28 -9.88
N ASN A 151 -22.92 1.45 -10.89
CA ASN A 151 -22.26 0.37 -11.61
C ASN A 151 -20.75 0.46 -11.40
N PHE A 152 -20.16 -0.52 -10.71
CA PHE A 152 -18.73 -0.58 -10.43
C PHE A 152 -17.89 -1.04 -11.63
N GLN A 153 -18.46 -1.17 -12.83
CA GLN A 153 -17.75 -1.68 -14.01
C GLN A 153 -16.52 -0.81 -14.36
N ASP A 154 -16.64 0.50 -14.23
CA ASP A 154 -15.52 1.43 -14.48
C ASP A 154 -14.41 1.31 -13.43
N VAL A 155 -14.77 1.09 -12.15
CA VAL A 155 -13.76 0.80 -11.11
C VAL A 155 -13.06 -0.52 -11.38
N GLN A 156 -13.79 -1.57 -11.73
CA GLN A 156 -13.24 -2.87 -12.08
C GLN A 156 -12.29 -2.78 -13.29
N MET A 157 -12.69 -2.04 -14.34
CA MET A 157 -11.85 -1.79 -15.51
C MET A 157 -10.56 -1.05 -15.13
N LEU A 158 -10.68 -0.02 -14.29
CA LEU A 158 -9.54 0.78 -13.81
C LEU A 158 -8.55 -0.10 -13.00
N GLU A 159 -9.06 -0.97 -12.13
CA GLU A 159 -8.26 -1.94 -11.37
C GLU A 159 -7.55 -2.96 -12.27
N LEU A 160 -8.24 -3.50 -13.24
CA LEU A 160 -7.66 -4.44 -14.20
C LEU A 160 -6.56 -3.80 -15.05
N LEU A 161 -6.76 -2.55 -15.50
CA LEU A 161 -5.77 -1.81 -16.29
C LEU A 161 -4.51 -1.46 -15.51
N PHE A 162 -4.65 -0.89 -14.30
CA PHE A 162 -3.53 -0.23 -13.62
C PHE A 162 -2.99 -0.98 -12.40
N TYR A 163 -3.79 -1.84 -11.79
CA TYR A 163 -3.31 -2.71 -10.70
C TYR A 163 -2.89 -4.08 -11.21
N ALA A 164 -3.75 -4.76 -11.98
CA ALA A 164 -3.49 -6.09 -12.51
C ALA A 164 -2.64 -6.06 -13.80
N LEU A 165 -2.55 -4.91 -14.50
CA LEU A 165 -1.86 -4.77 -15.79
C LEU A 165 -2.37 -5.75 -16.86
N ALA A 166 -3.67 -6.01 -16.84
CA ALA A 166 -4.31 -6.91 -17.78
C ALA A 166 -4.37 -6.31 -19.20
N ARG A 167 -4.37 -7.17 -20.22
CA ARG A 167 -4.49 -6.72 -21.61
C ARG A 167 -5.92 -6.28 -21.90
N ASN A 168 -6.09 -5.28 -22.77
CA ASN A 168 -7.41 -4.75 -23.14
C ASN A 168 -8.38 -5.85 -23.60
N LYS A 169 -7.90 -6.80 -24.38
CA LYS A 169 -8.69 -7.96 -24.85
C LYS A 169 -9.23 -8.80 -23.69
N ASP A 170 -8.40 -9.07 -22.68
CA ASP A 170 -8.78 -9.91 -21.54
C ASP A 170 -9.79 -9.15 -20.65
N ILE A 171 -9.62 -7.84 -20.50
CA ILE A 171 -10.57 -6.96 -19.78
C ILE A 171 -11.90 -6.91 -20.51
N ALA A 172 -11.89 -6.74 -21.83
CA ALA A 172 -13.07 -6.71 -22.68
C ALA A 172 -13.89 -7.99 -22.52
N ALA A 173 -13.22 -9.16 -22.59
CA ALA A 173 -13.85 -10.46 -22.41
C ALA A 173 -14.43 -10.65 -21.00
N LEU A 174 -13.72 -10.19 -19.95
CA LEU A 174 -14.15 -10.34 -18.56
C LEU A 174 -15.36 -9.45 -18.23
N LEU A 175 -15.35 -8.20 -18.74
CA LEU A 175 -16.40 -7.23 -18.44
C LEU A 175 -17.56 -7.23 -19.46
N GLY A 176 -17.47 -8.03 -20.54
CA GLY A 176 -18.51 -8.10 -21.56
C GLY A 176 -18.64 -6.82 -22.41
N ILE A 177 -17.53 -6.14 -22.69
CA ILE A 177 -17.48 -4.88 -23.44
C ILE A 177 -16.52 -5.00 -24.64
N GLU A 178 -16.59 -4.04 -25.56
CA GLU A 178 -15.69 -4.00 -26.72
C GLU A 178 -14.28 -3.58 -26.34
N GLU A 179 -13.25 -4.23 -26.95
CA GLU A 179 -11.84 -3.91 -26.70
C GLU A 179 -11.50 -2.44 -27.01
N GLN A 180 -12.14 -1.89 -28.07
CA GLN A 180 -11.97 -0.47 -28.42
C GLN A 180 -12.48 0.46 -27.33
N ALA A 181 -13.57 0.09 -26.63
CA ALA A 181 -14.11 0.86 -25.49
C ALA A 181 -13.11 0.88 -24.34
N VAL A 182 -12.46 -0.25 -24.04
CA VAL A 182 -11.39 -0.33 -23.01
C VAL A 182 -10.22 0.58 -23.37
N ALA A 183 -9.75 0.51 -24.62
CA ALA A 183 -8.62 1.33 -25.08
C ALA A 183 -8.94 2.84 -25.01
N LEU A 184 -10.13 3.24 -25.46
CA LEU A 184 -10.58 4.63 -25.42
C LEU A 184 -10.70 5.14 -23.99
N GLN A 185 -11.28 4.35 -23.09
CA GLN A 185 -11.46 4.71 -21.68
C GLN A 185 -10.09 4.78 -20.97
N LYS A 186 -9.18 3.85 -21.21
CA LYS A 186 -7.79 3.92 -20.73
C LYS A 186 -7.15 5.25 -21.12
N HIS A 187 -7.23 5.62 -22.40
CA HIS A 187 -6.66 6.88 -22.88
C HIS A 187 -7.25 8.12 -22.17
N ARG A 188 -8.57 8.15 -21.99
CA ARG A 188 -9.26 9.23 -21.27
C ARG A 188 -8.80 9.34 -19.84
N TRP A 189 -8.68 8.23 -19.11
CA TRP A 189 -8.23 8.23 -17.73
C TRP A 189 -6.78 8.64 -17.59
N LEU A 190 -5.88 8.14 -18.44
CA LEU A 190 -4.47 8.56 -18.43
C LEU A 190 -4.33 10.07 -18.63
N LYS A 191 -5.07 10.63 -19.61
CA LYS A 191 -5.08 12.08 -19.84
C LYS A 191 -5.61 12.87 -18.64
N THR A 192 -6.70 12.42 -18.03
CA THR A 192 -7.29 13.07 -16.86
C THR A 192 -6.38 12.99 -15.64
N LEU A 193 -5.81 11.81 -15.37
CA LEU A 193 -4.89 11.62 -14.24
C LEU A 193 -3.65 12.48 -14.36
N ARG A 194 -3.06 12.56 -15.57
CA ARG A 194 -1.92 13.42 -15.85
C ARG A 194 -2.27 14.88 -15.62
N ALA A 195 -3.35 15.36 -16.21
CA ALA A 195 -3.80 16.75 -16.06
C ALA A 195 -4.03 17.13 -14.58
N ASN A 196 -4.69 16.25 -13.81
CA ASN A 196 -4.96 16.47 -12.39
C ASN A 196 -3.68 16.42 -11.54
N ALA A 197 -2.71 15.57 -11.89
CA ALA A 197 -1.41 15.52 -11.21
C ALA A 197 -0.58 16.78 -11.51
N SER A 198 -0.53 17.21 -12.77
CA SER A 198 0.21 18.43 -13.19
C SER A 198 -0.38 19.72 -12.62
N GLN A 199 -1.71 19.78 -12.42
CA GLN A 199 -2.33 20.92 -11.71
C GLN A 199 -1.86 21.01 -10.25
N ARG A 200 -1.60 19.88 -9.60
CA ARG A 200 -1.15 19.82 -8.19
C ARG A 200 0.35 20.06 -8.06
N LEU A 201 1.11 19.64 -9.05
CA LEU A 201 2.56 19.77 -9.10
C LEU A 201 2.97 20.05 -10.57
N PRO A 202 3.17 21.32 -10.96
CA PRO A 202 3.54 21.67 -12.33
C PRO A 202 4.82 20.99 -12.83
N ALA A 203 5.79 20.75 -11.95
CA ALA A 203 7.01 20.01 -12.26
C ALA A 203 6.80 18.49 -12.45
N ALA A 204 5.59 17.96 -12.23
CA ALA A 204 5.30 16.54 -12.39
C ALA A 204 5.29 16.10 -13.85
N ASP A 205 5.03 16.99 -14.81
CA ASP A 205 4.96 16.63 -16.23
C ASP A 205 6.25 15.99 -16.73
N ASP A 206 7.41 16.51 -16.35
CA ASP A 206 8.72 15.94 -16.71
C ASP A 206 8.99 14.59 -16.01
N LEU A 207 8.41 14.40 -14.82
CA LEU A 207 8.61 13.22 -13.98
C LEU A 207 7.63 12.09 -14.27
N LEU A 208 6.43 12.42 -14.77
CA LEU A 208 5.39 11.46 -15.13
C LEU A 208 5.73 10.71 -16.43
N GLY A 209 6.72 11.20 -17.21
CA GLY A 209 7.15 10.59 -18.45
C GLY A 209 6.14 10.70 -19.58
N ASP A 210 6.52 10.21 -20.76
CA ASP A 210 5.60 10.15 -21.92
C ASP A 210 4.57 9.05 -21.72
N PRO A 211 3.26 9.33 -21.85
CA PRO A 211 2.21 8.30 -21.81
C PRO A 211 2.40 7.16 -22.82
N ALA A 212 3.08 7.44 -23.95
CA ALA A 212 3.36 6.44 -24.99
C ALA A 212 4.52 5.48 -24.61
N SER A 213 5.38 5.86 -23.64
CA SER A 213 6.57 5.09 -23.27
C SER A 213 6.33 3.94 -22.29
N GLY A 214 5.10 3.82 -21.75
CA GLY A 214 4.77 2.83 -20.70
C GLY A 214 5.35 3.16 -19.31
N THR A 215 6.19 4.18 -19.19
CA THR A 215 6.77 4.62 -17.90
C THR A 215 5.69 5.16 -16.95
N PHE A 216 4.71 5.88 -17.52
CA PHE A 216 3.56 6.39 -16.77
C PHE A 216 2.69 5.26 -16.21
N ASP A 217 2.41 4.22 -16.99
CA ASP A 217 1.64 3.06 -16.55
C ASP A 217 2.33 2.33 -15.40
N SER A 218 3.68 2.22 -15.45
CA SER A 218 4.46 1.60 -14.37
C SER A 218 4.41 2.42 -13.08
N LEU A 219 4.55 3.76 -13.18
CA LEU A 219 4.45 4.67 -12.04
C LEU A 219 3.04 4.64 -11.46
N LEU A 220 2.02 4.65 -12.30
CA LEU A 220 0.62 4.56 -11.89
C LEU A 220 0.34 3.26 -11.12
N SER A 221 0.87 2.13 -11.60
CA SER A 221 0.75 0.84 -10.91
C SER A 221 1.50 0.80 -9.58
N GLU A 222 2.65 1.46 -9.48
CA GLU A 222 3.39 1.62 -8.23
C GLU A 222 2.57 2.42 -7.23
N VAL A 223 2.09 3.60 -7.63
CA VAL A 223 1.24 4.48 -6.80
C VAL A 223 -0.05 3.77 -6.40
N TRP A 224 -0.68 3.02 -7.32
CA TRP A 224 -1.88 2.25 -6.99
C TRP A 224 -1.67 1.26 -5.85
N ARG A 225 -0.57 0.49 -5.91
CA ARG A 225 -0.22 -0.48 -4.85
C ARG A 225 0.12 0.20 -3.53
N GLU A 226 0.65 1.43 -3.57
CA GLU A 226 0.98 2.23 -2.39
C GLU A 226 -0.25 2.85 -1.75
N GLU A 227 -1.06 3.52 -2.52
CA GLU A 227 -2.21 4.31 -2.07
C GLU A 227 -3.48 3.48 -1.93
N ARG A 228 -3.61 2.38 -2.69
CA ARG A 228 -4.76 1.47 -2.66
C ARG A 228 -6.11 2.20 -2.77
N PRO A 229 -6.27 3.07 -3.79
CA PRO A 229 -7.41 4.00 -3.85
C PRO A 229 -8.76 3.31 -3.99
N SER A 230 -8.81 2.11 -4.58
CA SER A 230 -10.03 1.34 -4.82
C SER A 230 -10.35 0.31 -3.74
N CYS A 231 -9.47 0.12 -2.75
CA CYS A 231 -9.70 -0.91 -1.73
C CYS A 231 -10.96 -0.64 -0.90
N PRO A 232 -11.90 -1.58 -0.82
CA PRO A 232 -13.04 -1.48 0.07
C PRO A 232 -12.61 -1.27 1.52
N LYS A 233 -13.38 -0.48 2.26
CA LYS A 233 -13.15 -0.27 3.70
C LYS A 233 -13.34 -1.60 4.43
N ARG A 234 -12.65 -1.77 5.57
CA ARG A 234 -12.81 -2.97 6.41
C ARG A 234 -14.26 -3.23 6.81
N THR A 235 -15.02 -2.16 7.09
CA THR A 235 -16.45 -2.26 7.39
C THR A 235 -17.24 -2.83 6.21
N THR A 236 -16.90 -2.45 4.98
CA THR A 236 -17.51 -2.98 3.76
C THR A 236 -17.15 -4.45 3.57
N ILE A 237 -15.88 -4.85 3.81
CA ILE A 237 -15.49 -6.28 3.79
C ILE A 237 -16.22 -7.05 4.90
N GLY A 238 -16.42 -6.45 6.07
CA GLY A 238 -17.24 -7.04 7.13
C GLY A 238 -18.69 -7.24 6.70
N GLY A 239 -19.30 -6.25 6.07
CA GLY A 239 -20.64 -6.35 5.48
C GLY A 239 -20.74 -7.44 4.41
N PHE A 240 -19.68 -7.62 3.59
CA PHE A 240 -19.59 -8.71 2.63
C PHE A 240 -19.62 -10.09 3.32
N VAL A 241 -18.84 -10.28 4.39
CA VAL A 241 -18.81 -11.55 5.16
C VAL A 241 -20.19 -11.83 5.78
N LEU A 242 -20.89 -10.80 6.23
CA LEU A 242 -22.20 -10.91 6.86
C LEU A 242 -23.36 -10.98 5.84
N GLY A 243 -23.10 -10.81 4.55
CA GLY A 243 -24.14 -10.77 3.51
C GLY A 243 -25.08 -9.57 3.64
N SER A 244 -24.64 -8.47 4.25
CA SER A 244 -25.45 -7.27 4.52
C SER A 244 -25.26 -6.15 3.48
N LEU A 245 -24.43 -6.37 2.47
CA LEU A 245 -24.24 -5.40 1.37
C LEU A 245 -25.36 -5.54 0.34
N ASP A 246 -25.65 -4.43 -0.36
CA ASP A 246 -26.47 -4.46 -1.56
C ASP A 246 -25.77 -5.23 -2.70
N GLU A 247 -26.54 -5.66 -3.69
CA GLU A 247 -26.06 -6.52 -4.76
C GLU A 247 -24.88 -5.92 -5.55
N PRO A 248 -24.84 -4.61 -5.90
CA PRO A 248 -23.71 -4.02 -6.60
C PRO A 248 -22.42 -4.06 -5.78
N TRP A 249 -22.49 -3.70 -4.49
CA TRP A 249 -21.33 -3.78 -3.60
C TRP A 249 -20.87 -5.22 -3.35
N GLN A 250 -21.80 -6.15 -3.21
CA GLN A 250 -21.50 -7.58 -3.04
C GLN A 250 -20.66 -8.10 -4.23
N LYS A 251 -21.13 -7.80 -5.46
CA LYS A 251 -20.42 -8.18 -6.69
C LYS A 251 -19.06 -7.52 -6.82
N TYR A 252 -18.96 -6.23 -6.49
CA TYR A 252 -17.70 -5.51 -6.56
C TYR A 252 -16.68 -6.03 -5.55
N VAL A 253 -17.07 -6.25 -4.30
CA VAL A 253 -16.17 -6.78 -3.26
C VAL A 253 -15.73 -8.20 -3.62
N ASP A 254 -16.62 -9.05 -4.12
CA ASP A 254 -16.27 -10.39 -4.61
C ASP A 254 -15.24 -10.33 -5.73
N PHE A 255 -15.46 -9.47 -6.73
CA PHE A 255 -14.52 -9.24 -7.81
C PHE A 255 -13.15 -8.77 -7.27
N HIS A 256 -13.12 -7.80 -6.39
CA HIS A 256 -11.90 -7.23 -5.81
C HIS A 256 -11.09 -8.25 -5.00
N LEU A 257 -11.77 -9.14 -4.27
CA LEU A 257 -11.15 -10.17 -3.45
C LEU A 257 -10.70 -11.40 -4.27
N ASN A 258 -11.54 -11.88 -5.18
CA ASN A 258 -11.39 -13.18 -5.81
C ASN A 258 -10.81 -13.10 -7.23
N HIS A 259 -11.23 -12.13 -8.05
CA HIS A 259 -10.72 -11.94 -9.41
C HIS A 259 -9.47 -11.06 -9.44
N LEU A 260 -9.51 -9.89 -8.84
CA LEU A 260 -8.36 -9.00 -8.73
C LEU A 260 -7.30 -9.53 -7.75
N GLY A 261 -7.72 -10.28 -6.74
CA GLY A 261 -6.84 -10.91 -5.76
C GLY A 261 -6.05 -9.92 -4.90
N CYS A 262 -6.65 -8.78 -4.53
CA CYS A 262 -6.00 -7.76 -3.73
C CYS A 262 -5.50 -8.31 -2.40
N ALA A 263 -4.17 -8.42 -2.25
CA ALA A 263 -3.54 -9.02 -1.07
C ALA A 263 -3.89 -8.29 0.23
N PHE A 264 -4.05 -6.95 0.18
CA PHE A 264 -4.46 -6.17 1.33
C PHE A 264 -5.89 -6.48 1.78
N CYS A 265 -6.85 -6.51 0.85
CA CYS A 265 -8.24 -6.78 1.17
C CYS A 265 -8.48 -8.25 1.56
N ARG A 266 -7.73 -9.19 0.94
CA ARG A 266 -7.73 -10.61 1.37
C ARG A 266 -7.18 -10.79 2.77
N ALA A 267 -6.13 -10.05 3.16
CA ALA A 267 -5.62 -10.07 4.52
C ALA A 267 -6.67 -9.53 5.53
N ASN A 268 -7.42 -8.47 5.16
CA ASN A 268 -8.53 -7.97 5.97
C ASN A 268 -9.65 -9.00 6.12
N LEU A 269 -10.01 -9.69 5.02
CA LEU A 269 -11.02 -10.75 5.03
C LEU A 269 -10.59 -11.91 5.94
N GLU A 270 -9.35 -12.38 5.78
CA GLU A 270 -8.78 -13.48 6.57
C GLU A 270 -8.77 -13.13 8.07
N ASP A 271 -8.38 -11.90 8.42
CA ASP A 271 -8.41 -11.45 9.82
C ASP A 271 -9.85 -11.38 10.37
N LEU A 272 -10.81 -10.89 9.60
CA LEU A 272 -12.22 -10.88 10.00
C LEU A 272 -12.77 -12.29 10.23
N GLN A 273 -12.39 -13.25 9.39
CA GLN A 273 -12.80 -14.66 9.53
C GLN A 273 -12.13 -15.35 10.72
N LYS A 274 -10.88 -14.98 11.04
CA LYS A 274 -10.10 -15.59 12.13
C LYS A 274 -10.28 -14.92 13.50
N GLN A 275 -11.14 -13.93 13.63
CA GLN A 275 -11.35 -13.21 14.91
C GLN A 275 -11.79 -14.12 16.08
N SER A 276 -12.06 -15.38 15.83
CA SER A 276 -12.50 -16.37 16.83
C SER A 276 -11.41 -17.33 17.33
N THR A 277 -10.17 -17.30 16.81
CA THR A 277 -9.16 -18.32 17.13
C THR A 277 -7.93 -17.80 17.89
N SER A 278 -7.49 -18.61 18.82
CA SER A 278 -6.51 -18.43 19.89
C SER A 278 -5.05 -18.09 19.49
N GLU A 279 -4.70 -18.06 18.20
CA GLU A 279 -3.32 -17.80 17.75
C GLU A 279 -2.85 -16.34 17.94
N LYS A 280 -3.78 -15.43 18.22
CA LYS A 280 -3.49 -13.99 18.43
C LYS A 280 -2.69 -13.71 19.71
N SER A 281 -2.70 -14.65 20.68
CA SER A 281 -2.20 -14.37 22.02
C SER A 281 -0.67 -14.25 22.10
N VAL A 282 0.09 -15.07 21.38
CA VAL A 282 1.56 -15.14 21.48
C VAL A 282 2.21 -13.91 20.81
N LEU A 283 1.82 -13.61 19.57
CA LEU A 283 2.34 -12.43 18.87
C LEU A 283 1.97 -11.13 19.59
N ARG A 284 0.71 -11.02 20.05
CA ARG A 284 0.26 -9.89 20.84
C ARG A 284 1.11 -9.70 22.10
N GLN A 285 1.38 -10.77 22.86
CA GLN A 285 2.21 -10.71 24.05
C GLN A 285 3.64 -10.25 23.73
N ARG A 286 4.24 -10.73 22.64
CA ARG A 286 5.58 -10.28 22.19
C ARG A 286 5.59 -8.79 21.82
N ILE A 287 4.56 -8.30 21.08
CA ILE A 287 4.44 -6.89 20.73
C ILE A 287 4.30 -6.05 22.00
N MET A 288 3.42 -6.41 22.93
CA MET A 288 3.22 -5.69 24.20
C MET A 288 4.53 -5.65 25.00
N GLN A 289 5.23 -6.76 25.19
CA GLN A 289 6.51 -6.83 25.90
C GLN A 289 7.57 -5.91 25.28
N SER A 290 7.65 -5.84 23.94
CA SER A 290 8.64 -5.01 23.24
C SER A 290 8.31 -3.51 23.26
N THR A 291 7.03 -3.14 23.48
CA THR A 291 6.56 -1.74 23.41
C THR A 291 6.32 -1.07 24.76
N VAL A 292 6.14 -1.83 25.83
CA VAL A 292 5.89 -1.31 27.21
C VAL A 292 6.96 -0.30 27.64
N GLY A 293 8.24 -0.57 27.37
CA GLY A 293 9.33 0.34 27.72
C GLY A 293 9.32 1.70 27.00
N PHE A 294 8.61 1.80 25.86
CA PHE A 294 8.43 3.07 25.15
C PHE A 294 7.26 3.90 25.69
N LEU A 295 6.24 3.25 26.25
CA LEU A 295 5.08 3.92 26.86
C LEU A 295 5.43 4.51 28.23
N SER A 296 6.24 3.81 29.03
CA SER A 296 6.62 4.24 30.37
C SER A 296 7.69 5.36 30.40
N ARG A 297 8.34 5.69 29.26
CA ARG A 297 9.35 6.76 29.17
C ARG A 297 8.79 8.11 28.70
N ARG A 298 7.49 8.24 28.52
CA ARG A 298 6.78 9.47 28.18
C ARG A 298 5.89 9.92 29.32
#